data_49ccaf3b602fe539f79c088e76058f31
#
_entry.id   49ccaf3b602fe539f79c088e76058f31
#
_cell.length_a   1.000
_cell.length_b   1.000
_cell.length_c   1.000
_cell.angle_alpha   90.00
_cell.angle_beta   90.00
_cell.angle_gamma   90.00
#
_symmetry.space_group_name_H-M   'P 1'
#
loop_
_entity.id
_entity.type
_entity.pdbx_description
1 polymer ?
#
loop_
_entity_poly.entity_id
_entity_poly.type
_entity_poly.pdbx_seq_one_letter_code
_entity_poly.pdbx_strand_id
1 'polypeptide(L)'
;NQHLQPVLVECAWAAVRTDGYLREYYRRQVRKFGGFRSPAANKKAIIAVAHKLIVIIWHVLATGRPYQDLGADYFTTRMDPDKERRRLVAKLEAQGLGVTLEPAA
;
A
#
# COMPACT_ATOMS: atom_id res chain seq x y z
N ASN A 1 -22.64 -2.57 7.92
CA ASN A 1 -23.35 -1.75 8.88
C ASN A 1 -23.56 -0.35 8.35
N GLN A 2 -24.82 0.11 8.30
CA GLN A 2 -25.20 1.39 7.71
C GLN A 2 -24.63 2.60 8.46
N HIS A 3 -24.38 2.46 9.76
CA HIS A 3 -23.87 3.56 10.59
C HIS A 3 -22.34 3.56 10.68
N LEU A 4 -21.73 2.41 10.72
CA LEU A 4 -20.30 2.27 10.88
C LEU A 4 -19.52 2.52 9.59
N GLN A 5 -20.05 2.07 8.46
CA GLN A 5 -19.35 2.17 7.18
C GLN A 5 -19.05 3.62 6.76
N PRO A 6 -20.00 4.56 6.81
CA PRO A 6 -19.69 5.95 6.46
C PRO A 6 -18.62 6.58 7.36
N VAL A 7 -18.67 6.29 8.66
CA VAL A 7 -17.67 6.79 9.61
C VAL A 7 -16.28 6.25 9.29
N LEU A 8 -16.19 4.96 9.00
CA LEU A 8 -14.91 4.33 8.65
C LEU A 8 -14.35 4.86 7.34
N VAL A 9 -15.21 5.14 6.36
CA VAL A 9 -14.77 5.72 5.09
C VAL A 9 -14.21 7.12 5.30
N GLU A 10 -14.85 7.95 6.14
CA GLU A 10 -14.31 9.26 6.47
C GLU A 10 -12.98 9.18 7.20
N CYS A 11 -12.85 8.24 8.14
CA CYS A 11 -11.59 7.99 8.84
C CYS A 11 -10.51 7.52 7.87
N ALA A 12 -10.87 6.68 6.91
CA ALA A 12 -9.93 6.21 5.88
C ALA A 12 -9.41 7.37 5.04
N TRP A 13 -10.29 8.27 4.59
CA TRP A 13 -9.87 9.45 3.85
C TRP A 13 -8.91 10.33 4.66
N ALA A 14 -9.20 10.52 5.94
CA ALA A 14 -8.32 11.28 6.82
C ALA A 14 -6.96 10.59 6.98
N ALA A 15 -6.96 9.28 7.14
CA ALA A 15 -5.74 8.50 7.33
C ALA A 15 -4.81 8.55 6.10
N VAL A 16 -5.37 8.53 4.88
CA VAL A 16 -4.56 8.55 3.67
C VAL A 16 -4.01 9.94 3.32
N ARG A 17 -4.46 10.98 3.99
CA ARG A 17 -3.89 12.33 3.85
C ARG A 17 -2.56 12.46 4.57
N THR A 18 -2.31 11.63 5.57
CA THR A 18 -1.09 11.65 6.36
C THR A 18 -0.10 10.66 5.76
N ASP A 19 1.16 11.06 5.62
CA ASP A 19 2.20 10.19 5.13
C ASP A 19 2.42 9.02 6.09
N GLY A 20 2.45 7.80 5.55
CA GLY A 20 2.61 6.61 6.36
C GLY A 20 2.11 5.36 5.64
N TYR A 21 1.96 4.28 6.41
CA TYR A 21 1.60 2.96 5.89
C TYR A 21 0.25 2.95 5.15
N LEU A 22 -0.79 3.56 5.74
CA LEU A 22 -2.13 3.52 5.15
C LEU A 22 -2.21 4.29 3.84
N ARG A 23 -1.47 5.40 3.73
CA ARG A 23 -1.40 6.16 2.48
C ARG A 23 -0.78 5.32 1.36
N GLU A 24 0.32 4.63 1.64
CA GLU A 24 0.97 3.77 0.67
C GLU A 24 0.12 2.54 0.35
N TYR A 25 -0.58 1.98 1.34
CA TYR A 25 -1.53 0.91 1.13
C TYR A 25 -2.64 1.35 0.17
N TYR A 26 -3.19 2.56 0.37
CA TYR A 26 -4.21 3.14 -0.51
C TYR A 26 -3.69 3.26 -1.95
N ARG A 27 -2.49 3.80 -2.12
CA ARG A 27 -1.89 3.96 -3.44
C ARG A 27 -1.72 2.63 -4.17
N ARG A 28 -1.30 1.60 -3.45
CA ARG A 28 -1.16 0.26 -4.01
C ARG A 28 -2.51 -0.32 -4.44
N GLN A 29 -3.55 -0.11 -3.64
CA GLN A 29 -4.89 -0.58 -3.97
C GLN A 29 -5.46 0.15 -5.18
N VAL A 30 -5.24 1.47 -5.28
CA VAL A 30 -5.68 2.24 -6.45
C VAL A 30 -5.04 1.69 -7.73
N ARG A 31 -3.74 1.43 -7.70
CA ARG A 31 -3.04 0.85 -8.86
C ARG A 31 -3.58 -0.51 -9.24
N LYS A 32 -3.90 -1.32 -8.25
CA LYS A 32 -4.46 -2.66 -8.45
C LYS A 32 -5.84 -2.60 -9.11
N PHE A 33 -6.66 -1.60 -8.77
CA PHE A 33 -8.04 -1.50 -9.24
C PHE A 33 -8.23 -0.63 -10.49
N GLY A 34 -7.18 -0.13 -11.10
CA GLY A 34 -7.29 0.57 -12.37
C GLY A 34 -6.62 1.93 -12.46
N GLY A 35 -6.01 2.41 -11.38
CA GLY A 35 -5.23 3.65 -11.36
C GLY A 35 -6.00 4.88 -10.88
N PHE A 36 -5.27 5.97 -10.65
CA PHE A 36 -5.80 7.17 -10.01
C PHE A 36 -6.83 7.94 -10.85
N ARG A 37 -6.85 7.70 -12.17
CA ARG A 37 -7.83 8.33 -13.07
C ARG A 37 -9.21 7.69 -13.02
N SER A 38 -9.31 6.49 -12.45
CA SER A 38 -10.57 5.77 -12.35
C SER A 38 -11.27 6.12 -11.04
N PRO A 39 -12.46 6.75 -11.06
CA PRO A 39 -13.23 6.98 -9.84
C PRO A 39 -13.61 5.68 -9.12
N ALA A 40 -13.90 4.62 -9.87
CA ALA A 40 -14.22 3.32 -9.31
C ALA A 40 -13.03 2.72 -8.56
N ALA A 41 -11.81 2.87 -9.11
CA ALA A 41 -10.59 2.39 -8.45
C ALA A 41 -10.34 3.12 -7.14
N ASN A 42 -10.51 4.44 -7.11
CA ASN A 42 -10.34 5.25 -5.90
C ASN A 42 -11.35 4.83 -4.83
N LYS A 43 -12.60 4.62 -5.21
CA LYS A 43 -13.66 4.20 -4.28
C LYS A 43 -13.37 2.81 -3.70
N LYS A 44 -12.98 1.86 -4.53
CA LYS A 44 -12.63 0.51 -4.08
C LYS A 44 -11.42 0.53 -3.15
N ALA A 45 -10.42 1.35 -3.48
CA ALA A 45 -9.22 1.47 -2.67
C ALA A 45 -9.52 2.04 -1.29
N ILE A 46 -10.37 3.06 -1.20
CA ILE A 46 -10.72 3.65 0.10
C ILE A 46 -11.53 2.68 0.96
N ILE A 47 -12.37 1.87 0.36
CA ILE A 47 -13.10 0.82 1.09
C ILE A 47 -12.12 -0.22 1.63
N ALA A 48 -11.09 -0.58 0.86
CA ALA A 48 -10.04 -1.48 1.31
C ALA A 48 -9.27 -0.89 2.51
N VAL A 49 -8.98 0.41 2.49
CA VAL A 49 -8.34 1.11 3.63
C VAL A 49 -9.25 1.09 4.84
N ALA A 50 -10.56 1.35 4.67
CA ALA A 50 -11.54 1.30 5.77
C ALA A 50 -11.57 -0.09 6.40
N HIS A 51 -11.53 -1.14 5.59
CA HIS A 51 -11.45 -2.53 6.09
C HIS A 51 -10.16 -2.75 6.88
N LYS A 52 -9.04 -2.25 6.39
CA LYS A 52 -7.75 -2.34 7.07
C LYS A 52 -7.79 -1.63 8.42
N LEU A 53 -8.46 -0.48 8.49
CA LEU A 53 -8.65 0.24 9.76
C LEU A 53 -9.43 -0.59 10.78
N ILE A 54 -10.50 -1.27 10.37
CA ILE A 54 -11.25 -2.14 11.27
C ILE A 54 -10.34 -3.24 11.83
N VAL A 55 -9.53 -3.85 11.00
CA VAL A 55 -8.60 -4.90 11.41
C VAL A 55 -7.59 -4.36 12.43
N ILE A 56 -7.05 -3.17 12.17
CA ILE A 56 -6.11 -2.51 13.09
C ILE A 56 -6.77 -2.23 14.42
N ILE A 57 -7.99 -1.67 14.40
CA ILE A 57 -8.74 -1.37 15.64
C ILE A 57 -8.99 -2.66 16.43
N TRP A 58 -9.37 -3.72 15.74
CA TRP A 58 -9.60 -5.01 16.38
C TRP A 58 -8.34 -5.51 17.08
N HIS A 59 -7.18 -5.43 16.42
CA HIS A 59 -5.91 -5.85 17.00
C HIS A 59 -5.52 -5.00 18.20
N VAL A 60 -5.71 -3.68 18.15
CA VAL A 60 -5.43 -2.78 19.25
C VAL A 60 -6.29 -3.15 20.47
N LEU A 61 -7.59 -3.39 20.25
CA LEU A 61 -8.50 -3.73 21.34
C LEU A 61 -8.23 -5.14 21.89
N ALA A 62 -7.92 -6.10 21.03
CA ALA A 62 -7.69 -7.49 21.43
C ALA A 62 -6.36 -7.68 22.16
N THR A 63 -5.31 -6.99 21.75
CA THR A 63 -3.96 -7.15 22.30
C THR A 63 -3.59 -6.12 23.35
N GLY A 64 -4.34 -5.02 23.44
CA GLY A 64 -4.02 -3.89 24.31
C GLY A 64 -2.76 -3.12 23.91
N ARG A 65 -2.21 -3.39 22.73
CA ARG A 65 -1.01 -2.72 22.24
C ARG A 65 -1.40 -1.53 21.38
N PRO A 66 -0.71 -0.37 21.53
CA PRO A 66 -1.00 0.77 20.68
C PRO A 66 -0.63 0.50 19.22
N TYR A 67 -1.32 1.19 18.31
CA TYR A 67 -1.00 1.12 16.90
C TYR A 67 0.39 1.69 16.64
N GLN A 68 1.18 0.98 15.84
CA GLN A 68 2.47 1.45 15.36
C GLN A 68 2.41 1.57 13.84
N ASP A 69 2.67 2.78 13.35
CA ASP A 69 2.71 3.01 11.91
C ASP A 69 3.98 2.36 11.35
N LEU A 70 3.78 1.52 10.34
CA LEU A 70 4.88 0.77 9.70
C LEU A 70 5.69 1.64 8.73
N GLY A 71 5.23 2.87 8.47
CA GLY A 71 5.91 3.82 7.62
C GLY A 71 5.55 3.71 6.15
N ALA A 72 5.82 4.78 5.41
CA ALA A 72 5.51 4.86 3.98
C ALA A 72 6.37 3.89 3.16
N ASP A 73 7.53 3.53 3.63
CA ASP A 73 8.47 2.65 2.95
C ASP A 73 8.29 1.16 3.29
N TYR A 74 7.25 0.82 4.07
CA TYR A 74 7.01 -0.54 4.54
C TYR A 74 7.01 -1.57 3.40
N PHE A 75 6.31 -1.27 2.32
CA PHE A 75 6.20 -2.20 1.20
C PHE A 75 7.50 -2.31 0.42
N THR A 76 8.29 -1.24 0.37
CA THR A 76 9.58 -1.24 -0.29
C THR A 76 10.61 -2.05 0.49
N THR A 77 10.65 -1.87 1.82
CA THR A 77 11.61 -2.58 2.68
C THR A 77 11.31 -4.06 2.82
N ARG A 78 10.06 -4.48 2.61
CA ARG A 78 9.67 -5.90 2.68
C ARG A 78 9.86 -6.64 1.37
N MET A 79 10.19 -5.97 0.28
CA MET A 79 10.43 -6.63 -0.99
C MET A 79 11.74 -7.41 -0.94
N ASP A 80 11.71 -8.64 -1.47
CA ASP A 80 12.91 -9.45 -1.64
C ASP A 80 13.86 -8.72 -2.62
N PRO A 81 15.10 -8.37 -2.19
CA PRO A 81 16.02 -7.66 -3.06
C PRO A 81 16.33 -8.39 -4.37
N ASP A 82 16.42 -9.71 -4.34
CA ASP A 82 16.71 -10.51 -5.53
C ASP A 82 15.54 -10.48 -6.51
N LYS A 83 14.30 -10.56 -6.00
CA LYS A 83 13.10 -10.49 -6.81
C LYS A 83 12.97 -9.12 -7.45
N GLU A 84 13.21 -8.06 -6.69
CA GLU A 84 13.17 -6.68 -7.19
C GLU A 84 14.23 -6.47 -8.27
N ARG A 85 15.43 -6.96 -8.05
CA ARG A 85 16.52 -6.88 -9.03
C ARG A 85 16.14 -7.56 -10.34
N ARG A 86 15.58 -8.77 -10.26
CA ARG A 86 15.14 -9.51 -11.45
C ARG A 86 14.05 -8.76 -12.22
N ARG A 87 13.13 -8.14 -11.49
CA ARG A 87 12.05 -7.33 -12.08
C ARG A 87 12.62 -6.13 -12.85
N LEU A 88 13.57 -5.42 -12.25
CA LEU A 88 14.20 -4.26 -12.85
C LEU A 88 15.04 -4.64 -14.08
N VAL A 89 15.78 -5.74 -13.99
CA VAL A 89 16.57 -6.26 -15.12
C VAL A 89 15.66 -6.64 -16.29
N ALA A 90 14.56 -7.35 -16.02
CA ALA A 90 13.61 -7.73 -17.07
C ALA A 90 12.99 -6.51 -17.74
N LYS A 91 12.71 -5.46 -16.97
CA LYS A 91 12.14 -4.22 -17.47
C LYS A 91 13.11 -3.49 -18.41
N LEU A 92 14.41 -3.47 -18.06
CA LEU A 92 15.44 -2.87 -18.90
C LEU A 92 15.67 -3.68 -20.17
N GLU A 93 15.69 -5.02 -20.07
CA GLU A 93 15.84 -5.89 -21.23
C GLU A 93 14.68 -5.74 -22.21
N ALA A 94 13.47 -5.52 -21.70
CA ALA A 94 12.29 -5.26 -22.55
C ALA A 94 12.44 -3.99 -23.37
N GLN A 95 13.31 -3.07 -22.97
CA GLN A 95 13.63 -1.84 -23.72
C GLN A 95 14.75 -2.06 -24.77
N GLY A 96 15.21 -3.30 -24.93
CA GLY A 96 16.27 -3.62 -25.89
C GLY A 96 17.67 -3.43 -25.34
N LEU A 97 17.82 -3.30 -24.02
CA LEU A 97 19.12 -3.11 -23.38
C LEU A 97 19.66 -4.42 -22.86
N GLY A 98 20.96 -4.65 -23.09
CA GLY A 98 21.67 -5.72 -22.40
C GLY A 98 22.04 -5.27 -21.00
N VAL A 99 21.79 -6.14 -20.01
CA VAL A 99 22.05 -5.82 -18.61
C VAL A 99 23.11 -6.72 -18.05
N THR A 100 24.20 -6.13 -17.56
CA THR A 100 25.26 -6.83 -16.85
C THR A 100 25.33 -6.29 -15.44
N LEU A 101 25.29 -7.18 -14.45
CA LEU A 101 25.34 -6.81 -13.04
C LEU A 101 26.73 -7.09 -12.48
N GLU A 102 27.32 -6.07 -11.86
CA GLU A 102 28.62 -6.18 -11.21
C GLU A 102 28.48 -5.73 -9.75
N PRO A 103 29.09 -6.43 -8.78
CA PRO A 103 29.05 -5.97 -7.41
C PRO A 103 29.76 -4.61 -7.28
N ALA A 104 29.18 -3.72 -6.50
CA ALA A 104 29.83 -2.45 -6.18
C ALA A 104 31.06 -2.72 -5.33
N ALA A 105 32.17 -2.12 -5.72
CA ALA A 105 33.44 -2.31 -5.02
C ALA A 105 33.42 -1.70 -3.60
#